data_ea79a991e7741e65cb91c8b1d74b3457
#
_entry.id   ea79a991e7741e65cb91c8b1d74b3457
#
_cell.length_a   1.000
_cell.length_b   1.000
_cell.length_c   1.000
_cell.angle_alpha   90.00
_cell.angle_beta   90.00
_cell.angle_gamma   90.00
#
_symmetry.space_group_name_H-M   'P 1'
#
loop_
_entity.id
_entity.type
_entity.pdbx_description
1 polymer ?
#
loop_
_entity_poly.entity_id
_entity_poly.type
_entity_poly.pdbx_seq_one_letter_code
_entity_poly.pdbx_strand_id
1 'polypeptide(L)'
;MATQSPQPDSASVEADDPQALRRGSAAAGRRLVLLHGWGADADDLLELGELLVEGGPETEVVALRAPQAHPGGYGRQWYDLQTPGWPDLPQARSALRQRLLHQAASVPLERTVLLGFSQGGAMAVDVGGALPLAGLVACSGYPHEDSGLLAARGDAAAWAPATVLLLSHGQADPIVRHEASEELLRHWRQAGGEAELLSFNGGHTIAESVLPALRDFVGQRLAG
;
A
#
# COMPACT_ATOMS: atom_id res chain seq x y z
N MET A 1 39.72 -19.99 37.13
CA MET A 1 38.45 -19.24 37.27
C MET A 1 38.29 -18.39 36.02
N ALA A 2 37.50 -18.86 35.08
CA ALA A 2 37.23 -18.13 33.83
C ALA A 2 35.97 -17.31 34.04
N THR A 3 36.08 -15.98 33.97
CA THR A 3 35.00 -15.04 34.02
C THR A 3 34.28 -15.04 32.67
N GLN A 4 33.08 -15.59 32.63
CA GLN A 4 32.15 -15.41 31.49
C GLN A 4 31.71 -13.96 31.44
N SER A 5 32.00 -13.31 30.31
CA SER A 5 31.38 -12.03 29.95
C SER A 5 29.87 -12.24 29.69
N PRO A 6 28.98 -11.36 30.14
CA PRO A 6 27.59 -11.47 29.81
C PRO A 6 27.39 -11.17 28.31
N GLN A 7 26.71 -12.10 27.63
CA GLN A 7 26.17 -11.81 26.29
C GLN A 7 25.13 -10.68 26.40
N PRO A 8 25.09 -9.73 25.47
CA PRO A 8 24.00 -8.76 25.45
C PRO A 8 22.71 -9.50 25.11
N ASP A 9 21.72 -9.34 25.95
CA ASP A 9 20.33 -9.70 25.70
C ASP A 9 19.93 -9.17 24.33
N SER A 10 19.50 -10.08 23.45
CA SER A 10 18.77 -9.73 22.23
C SER A 10 17.38 -9.24 22.64
N ALA A 11 17.30 -8.02 23.18
CA ALA A 11 16.07 -7.29 23.27
C ALA A 11 15.57 -7.10 21.83
N SER A 12 14.47 -7.77 21.50
CA SER A 12 13.69 -7.53 20.31
C SER A 12 13.36 -6.04 20.26
N VAL A 13 14.07 -5.31 19.42
CA VAL A 13 13.73 -3.94 19.06
C VAL A 13 12.50 -4.07 18.16
N GLU A 14 11.31 -4.12 18.75
CA GLU A 14 10.09 -3.71 18.08
C GLU A 14 10.29 -2.25 17.74
N ALA A 15 10.76 -2.01 16.55
CA ALA A 15 10.93 -0.66 16.05
C ALA A 15 9.54 -0.14 15.68
N ASP A 16 8.92 0.49 16.64
CA ASP A 16 7.65 1.19 16.50
C ASP A 16 7.85 2.32 15.49
N ASP A 17 7.15 2.26 14.35
CA ASP A 17 7.11 3.38 13.41
C ASP A 17 6.20 4.47 14.01
N PRO A 18 6.75 5.57 14.57
CA PRO A 18 5.96 6.60 15.25
C PRO A 18 5.01 7.34 14.29
N GLN A 19 5.14 7.09 13.01
CA GLN A 19 4.29 7.61 11.93
C GLN A 19 3.24 6.57 11.49
N ALA A 20 2.97 5.54 12.29
CA ALA A 20 1.96 4.54 12.00
C ALA A 20 0.91 4.46 13.12
N LEU A 21 -0.35 4.32 12.72
CA LEU A 21 -1.44 3.95 13.61
C LEU A 21 -1.73 2.47 13.46
N ARG A 22 -2.03 1.78 14.57
CA ARG A 22 -2.18 0.34 14.60
C ARG A 22 -3.51 -0.06 15.26
N ARG A 23 -4.10 -1.17 14.76
CA ARG A 23 -5.27 -1.84 15.32
C ARG A 23 -5.06 -3.36 15.29
N GLY A 24 -5.74 -4.07 16.17
CA GLY A 24 -5.58 -5.52 16.30
C GLY A 24 -4.38 -5.91 17.16
N SER A 25 -3.97 -7.17 17.05
CA SER A 25 -2.91 -7.74 17.88
C SER A 25 -1.54 -7.52 17.22
N ALA A 26 -0.57 -6.99 17.96
CA ALA A 26 0.82 -6.92 17.53
C ALA A 26 1.46 -8.32 17.35
N ALA A 27 0.85 -9.36 17.94
CA ALA A 27 1.27 -10.76 17.77
C ALA A 27 0.63 -11.44 16.55
N ALA A 28 -0.24 -10.72 15.79
CA ALA A 28 -0.83 -11.25 14.58
C ALA A 28 0.25 -11.65 13.58
N GLY A 29 0.12 -12.86 13.02
CA GLY A 29 1.05 -13.35 12.01
C GLY A 29 0.79 -12.81 10.61
N ARG A 30 -0.13 -11.86 10.46
CA ARG A 30 -0.60 -11.26 9.20
C ARG A 30 -0.81 -9.76 9.37
N ARG A 31 -0.72 -9.03 8.25
CA ARG A 31 -0.82 -7.56 8.29
C ARG A 31 -1.57 -7.00 7.08
N LEU A 32 -2.41 -6.00 7.33
CA LEU A 32 -2.96 -5.10 6.33
C LEU A 32 -2.34 -3.71 6.53
N VAL A 33 -1.56 -3.24 5.55
CA VAL A 33 -0.97 -1.90 5.55
C VAL A 33 -1.82 -0.96 4.70
N LEU A 34 -2.11 0.24 5.21
CA LEU A 34 -2.97 1.24 4.58
C LEU A 34 -2.21 2.52 4.28
N LEU A 35 -2.39 3.05 3.06
CA LEU A 35 -1.80 4.31 2.60
C LEU A 35 -2.93 5.28 2.20
N HIS A 36 -3.08 6.36 2.95
CA HIS A 36 -4.12 7.36 2.73
C HIS A 36 -3.86 8.25 1.50
N GLY A 37 -4.87 8.99 1.06
CA GLY A 37 -4.79 9.94 -0.04
C GLY A 37 -4.14 11.28 0.33
N TRP A 38 -3.96 12.14 -0.68
CA TRP A 38 -3.46 13.50 -0.53
C TRP A 38 -4.44 14.35 0.31
N GLY A 39 -3.93 15.04 1.34
CA GLY A 39 -4.73 15.86 2.25
C GLY A 39 -5.47 15.08 3.35
N ALA A 40 -5.41 13.75 3.35
CA ALA A 40 -5.91 12.86 4.40
C ALA A 40 -4.83 12.58 5.47
N ASP A 41 -5.15 11.77 6.47
CA ASP A 41 -4.19 11.25 7.46
C ASP A 41 -4.38 9.73 7.66
N ALA A 42 -3.54 9.11 8.47
CA ALA A 42 -3.54 7.67 8.69
C ALA A 42 -4.83 7.14 9.30
N ASP A 43 -5.51 7.91 10.15
CA ASP A 43 -6.77 7.52 10.81
C ASP A 43 -7.95 7.40 9.83
N ASP A 44 -7.93 8.11 8.70
CA ASP A 44 -9.03 8.11 7.73
C ASP A 44 -9.33 6.72 7.12
N LEU A 45 -8.36 5.80 7.15
CA LEU A 45 -8.53 4.44 6.60
C LEU A 45 -8.59 3.34 7.65
N LEU A 46 -8.45 3.64 8.94
CA LEU A 46 -8.40 2.61 9.98
C LEU A 46 -9.70 1.79 10.07
N GLU A 47 -10.85 2.46 10.08
CA GLU A 47 -12.16 1.77 10.14
C GLU A 47 -12.38 0.88 8.91
N LEU A 48 -11.99 1.36 7.74
CA LEU A 48 -12.00 0.53 6.53
C LEU A 48 -11.11 -0.70 6.70
N GLY A 49 -9.90 -0.52 7.22
CA GLY A 49 -8.97 -1.63 7.44
C GLY A 49 -9.54 -2.69 8.38
N GLU A 50 -10.15 -2.28 9.50
CA GLU A 50 -10.82 -3.18 10.44
C GLU A 50 -11.98 -3.94 9.78
N LEU A 51 -12.80 -3.25 8.98
CA LEU A 51 -13.89 -3.87 8.23
C LEU A 51 -13.39 -4.91 7.22
N LEU A 52 -12.28 -4.65 6.54
CA LEU A 52 -11.75 -5.55 5.51
C LEU A 52 -11.14 -6.84 6.10
N VAL A 53 -10.68 -6.82 7.36
CA VAL A 53 -10.12 -8.02 8.02
C VAL A 53 -11.09 -8.71 8.97
N GLU A 54 -12.28 -8.14 9.18
CA GLU A 54 -13.30 -8.67 10.08
C GLU A 54 -13.75 -10.08 9.67
N GLY A 55 -13.79 -11.03 10.63
CA GLY A 55 -14.17 -12.43 10.40
C GLY A 55 -13.14 -13.27 9.64
N GLY A 56 -12.02 -12.69 9.26
CA GLY A 56 -10.87 -13.35 8.64
C GLY A 56 -9.86 -13.87 9.69
N PRO A 57 -8.66 -14.27 9.24
CA PRO A 57 -7.56 -14.64 10.12
C PRO A 57 -7.10 -13.44 10.96
N GLU A 58 -6.55 -13.72 12.16
CA GLU A 58 -6.03 -12.66 13.02
C GLU A 58 -4.98 -11.81 12.30
N THR A 59 -5.29 -10.53 12.14
CA THR A 59 -4.54 -9.59 11.28
C THR A 59 -4.33 -8.27 12.02
N GLU A 60 -3.09 -7.77 12.01
CA GLU A 60 -2.77 -6.41 12.43
C GLU A 60 -3.07 -5.43 11.28
N VAL A 61 -3.81 -4.38 11.55
CA VAL A 61 -4.05 -3.26 10.64
C VAL A 61 -3.08 -2.14 10.97
N VAL A 62 -2.31 -1.69 9.99
CA VAL A 62 -1.28 -0.64 10.14
C VAL A 62 -1.54 0.46 9.12
N ALA A 63 -2.01 1.61 9.55
CA ALA A 63 -2.16 2.78 8.70
C ALA A 63 -0.90 3.66 8.79
N LEU A 64 -0.19 3.82 7.69
CA LEU A 64 1.02 4.60 7.62
C LEU A 64 0.68 6.08 7.37
N ARG A 65 1.19 6.96 8.22
CA ARG A 65 1.10 8.40 8.03
C ARG A 65 2.11 8.85 6.98
N ALA A 66 1.67 9.62 5.99
CA ALA A 66 2.57 10.22 5.01
C ALA A 66 3.52 11.24 5.66
N PRO A 67 4.78 11.36 5.19
CA PRO A 67 5.82 12.09 5.91
C PRO A 67 5.66 13.61 5.88
N GLN A 68 5.07 14.15 4.82
CA GLN A 68 4.98 15.61 4.62
C GLN A 68 3.64 16.16 5.09
N ALA A 69 3.64 17.39 5.64
CA ALA A 69 2.41 18.12 5.88
C ALA A 69 1.77 18.54 4.55
N HIS A 70 0.44 18.47 4.46
CA HIS A 70 -0.28 18.99 3.32
C HIS A 70 -0.19 20.54 3.28
N PRO A 71 0.02 21.17 2.11
CA PRO A 71 0.20 22.61 2.00
C PRO A 71 -1.04 23.44 2.44
N GLY A 72 -2.21 22.82 2.49
CA GLY A 72 -3.43 23.44 3.01
C GLY A 72 -3.50 23.55 4.54
N GLY A 73 -2.49 23.12 5.29
CA GLY A 73 -2.40 23.22 6.73
C GLY A 73 -3.17 22.14 7.50
N TYR A 74 -3.76 21.16 6.84
CA TYR A 74 -4.43 19.98 7.41
C TYR A 74 -4.10 18.73 6.61
N GLY A 75 -4.06 17.57 7.28
CA GLY A 75 -3.70 16.30 6.64
C GLY A 75 -2.25 16.23 6.18
N ARG A 76 -1.95 15.23 5.39
CA ARG A 76 -0.60 14.84 4.98
C ARG A 76 -0.52 14.53 3.48
N GLN A 77 0.71 14.39 2.97
CA GLN A 77 0.97 13.98 1.59
C GLN A 77 2.23 13.12 1.51
N TRP A 78 2.25 12.18 0.56
CA TRP A 78 3.42 11.32 0.33
C TRP A 78 4.53 12.08 -0.38
N TYR A 79 4.16 12.91 -1.35
CA TYR A 79 5.02 13.83 -2.09
C TYR A 79 4.21 15.05 -2.54
N ASP A 80 4.86 16.13 -2.91
CA ASP A 80 4.20 17.36 -3.35
C ASP A 80 3.59 17.19 -4.76
N LEU A 81 2.25 17.25 -4.85
CA LEU A 81 1.52 17.24 -6.12
C LEU A 81 1.53 18.59 -6.85
N GLN A 82 1.85 19.68 -6.15
CA GLN A 82 1.77 21.05 -6.71
C GLN A 82 3.02 21.41 -7.52
N THR A 83 4.17 20.79 -7.22
CA THR A 83 5.41 21.00 -7.97
C THR A 83 5.45 20.10 -9.22
N PRO A 84 5.51 20.68 -10.43
CA PRO A 84 5.57 19.90 -11.67
C PRO A 84 6.75 18.91 -11.70
N GLY A 85 6.48 17.70 -12.17
CA GLY A 85 7.47 16.63 -12.26
C GLY A 85 7.77 15.94 -10.94
N TRP A 86 7.13 16.34 -9.85
CA TRP A 86 7.19 15.70 -8.52
C TRP A 86 8.63 15.35 -8.08
N PRO A 87 9.51 16.34 -7.91
CA PRO A 87 10.95 16.11 -7.71
C PRO A 87 11.29 15.34 -6.42
N ASP A 88 10.39 15.29 -5.45
CA ASP A 88 10.53 14.56 -4.20
C ASP A 88 9.95 13.11 -4.25
N LEU A 89 9.27 12.74 -5.35
CA LEU A 89 8.70 11.40 -5.52
C LEU A 89 9.73 10.26 -5.38
N PRO A 90 10.95 10.32 -5.94
CA PRO A 90 11.95 9.27 -5.76
C PRO A 90 12.33 9.06 -4.29
N GLN A 91 12.43 10.15 -3.51
CA GLN A 91 12.70 10.07 -2.06
C GLN A 91 11.50 9.47 -1.32
N ALA A 92 10.27 9.86 -1.67
CA ALA A 92 9.05 9.31 -1.08
C ALA A 92 8.92 7.80 -1.30
N ARG A 93 9.23 7.31 -2.51
CA ARG A 93 9.29 5.87 -2.84
C ARG A 93 10.30 5.13 -1.98
N SER A 94 11.51 5.66 -1.87
CA SER A 94 12.57 5.07 -1.06
C SER A 94 12.18 4.98 0.41
N ALA A 95 11.61 6.06 0.96
CA ALA A 95 11.17 6.13 2.35
C ALA A 95 10.03 5.12 2.62
N LEU A 96 9.01 5.06 1.74
CA LEU A 96 7.92 4.08 1.89
C LEU A 96 8.45 2.64 1.81
N ARG A 97 9.34 2.35 0.84
CA ARG A 97 9.96 1.03 0.72
C ARG A 97 10.70 0.62 1.99
N GLN A 98 11.48 1.52 2.58
CA GLN A 98 12.19 1.27 3.83
C GLN A 98 11.23 0.99 4.98
N ARG A 99 10.12 1.75 5.10
CA ARG A 99 9.09 1.51 6.12
C ARG A 99 8.43 0.14 5.96
N LEU A 100 8.10 -0.29 4.73
CA LEU A 100 7.52 -1.61 4.47
C LEU A 100 8.51 -2.73 4.81
N LEU A 101 9.77 -2.59 4.43
CA LEU A 101 10.82 -3.55 4.78
C LEU A 101 11.07 -3.61 6.30
N HIS A 102 10.97 -2.48 6.98
CA HIS A 102 11.07 -2.44 8.43
C HIS A 102 9.89 -3.17 9.10
N GLN A 103 8.67 -2.96 8.61
CA GLN A 103 7.48 -3.70 9.07
C GLN A 103 7.62 -5.22 8.86
N ALA A 104 8.39 -5.65 7.85
CA ALA A 104 8.63 -7.06 7.57
C ALA A 104 9.46 -7.78 8.64
N ALA A 105 10.09 -7.07 9.56
CA ALA A 105 10.82 -7.67 10.68
C ALA A 105 9.92 -8.47 11.64
N SER A 106 8.64 -8.07 11.79
CA SER A 106 7.66 -8.74 12.66
C SER A 106 6.65 -9.58 11.87
N VAL A 107 6.19 -9.12 10.71
CA VAL A 107 5.29 -9.88 9.82
C VAL A 107 5.88 -9.87 8.41
N PRO A 108 6.22 -11.04 7.82
CA PRO A 108 6.80 -11.13 6.49
C PRO A 108 5.93 -10.45 5.42
N LEU A 109 6.57 -9.92 4.36
CA LEU A 109 5.85 -9.28 3.25
C LEU A 109 4.87 -10.23 2.57
N GLU A 110 5.19 -11.52 2.48
CA GLU A 110 4.37 -12.58 1.93
C GLU A 110 3.08 -12.83 2.74
N ARG A 111 2.99 -12.26 3.94
CA ARG A 111 1.81 -12.26 4.82
C ARG A 111 1.24 -10.86 5.04
N THR A 112 1.61 -9.93 4.17
CA THR A 112 1.19 -8.52 4.22
C THR A 112 0.43 -8.17 2.96
N VAL A 113 -0.78 -7.63 3.11
CA VAL A 113 -1.52 -6.95 2.04
C VAL A 113 -1.27 -5.45 2.17
N LEU A 114 -0.99 -4.77 1.06
CA LEU A 114 -0.86 -3.32 1.00
C LEU A 114 -2.05 -2.73 0.26
N LEU A 115 -2.77 -1.80 0.89
CA LEU A 115 -3.88 -1.08 0.29
C LEU A 115 -3.60 0.42 0.28
N GLY A 116 -3.81 1.08 -0.85
CA GLY A 116 -3.71 2.53 -0.95
C GLY A 116 -4.90 3.16 -1.64
N PHE A 117 -5.23 4.40 -1.22
CA PHE A 117 -6.25 5.23 -1.85
C PHE A 117 -5.63 6.46 -2.51
N SER A 118 -6.03 6.80 -3.74
CA SER A 118 -5.62 8.00 -4.48
C SER A 118 -4.08 8.10 -4.58
N GLN A 119 -3.44 9.14 -4.03
CA GLN A 119 -1.99 9.25 -3.94
C GLN A 119 -1.35 8.04 -3.24
N GLY A 120 -1.97 7.54 -2.16
CA GLY A 120 -1.55 6.31 -1.50
C GLY A 120 -1.69 5.08 -2.41
N GLY A 121 -2.70 5.05 -3.29
CA GLY A 121 -2.89 4.01 -4.30
C GLY A 121 -1.78 4.01 -5.35
N ALA A 122 -1.38 5.19 -5.83
CA ALA A 122 -0.24 5.36 -6.74
C ALA A 122 1.06 4.87 -6.09
N MET A 123 1.32 5.29 -4.84
CA MET A 123 2.48 4.84 -4.06
C MET A 123 2.48 3.34 -3.79
N ALA A 124 1.29 2.75 -3.50
CA ALA A 124 1.15 1.33 -3.25
C ALA A 124 1.55 0.50 -4.49
N VAL A 125 1.06 0.87 -5.68
CA VAL A 125 1.42 0.19 -6.93
C VAL A 125 2.91 0.31 -7.22
N ASP A 126 3.44 1.52 -7.12
CA ASP A 126 4.82 1.82 -7.53
C ASP A 126 5.86 1.15 -6.62
N VAL A 127 5.64 1.16 -5.32
CA VAL A 127 6.55 0.57 -4.33
C VAL A 127 6.20 -0.89 -4.06
N GLY A 128 4.92 -1.21 -3.88
CA GLY A 128 4.44 -2.56 -3.56
C GLY A 128 4.64 -3.55 -4.69
N GLY A 129 4.55 -3.10 -5.94
CA GLY A 129 4.74 -3.96 -7.11
C GLY A 129 6.14 -4.57 -7.22
N ALA A 130 7.14 -3.97 -6.58
CA ALA A 130 8.50 -4.49 -6.51
C ALA A 130 8.79 -5.33 -5.23
N LEU A 131 7.75 -5.65 -4.43
CA LEU A 131 7.87 -6.38 -3.17
C LEU A 131 7.04 -7.67 -3.22
N PRO A 132 7.46 -8.75 -2.55
CA PRO A 132 6.74 -10.03 -2.50
C PRO A 132 5.57 -9.98 -1.51
N LEU A 133 4.59 -9.08 -1.75
CA LEU A 133 3.41 -8.94 -0.90
C LEU A 133 2.42 -10.07 -1.14
N ALA A 134 1.62 -10.42 -0.12
CA ALA A 134 0.50 -11.36 -0.24
C ALA A 134 -0.54 -10.85 -1.26
N GLY A 135 -0.77 -9.56 -1.28
CA GLY A 135 -1.69 -8.89 -2.20
C GLY A 135 -1.50 -7.38 -2.22
N LEU A 136 -1.96 -6.75 -3.29
CA LEU A 136 -1.88 -5.31 -3.49
C LEU A 136 -3.24 -4.77 -3.91
N VAL A 137 -3.70 -3.71 -3.27
CA VAL A 137 -4.95 -3.02 -3.60
C VAL A 137 -4.68 -1.56 -3.87
N ALA A 138 -5.17 -1.04 -4.99
CA ALA A 138 -5.12 0.39 -5.28
C ALA A 138 -6.50 0.92 -5.67
N CYS A 139 -7.06 1.77 -4.80
CA CYS A 139 -8.34 2.43 -5.01
C CYS A 139 -8.10 3.83 -5.57
N SER A 140 -8.66 4.16 -6.73
CA SER A 140 -8.51 5.44 -7.43
C SER A 140 -7.04 5.88 -7.59
N GLY A 141 -6.13 4.90 -7.78
CA GLY A 141 -4.70 5.14 -8.00
C GLY A 141 -4.39 5.53 -9.44
N TYR A 142 -3.15 5.93 -9.69
CA TYR A 142 -2.66 6.32 -11.00
C TYR A 142 -1.20 5.91 -11.19
N PRO A 143 -0.74 5.69 -12.44
CA PRO A 143 0.66 5.37 -12.71
C PRO A 143 1.55 6.61 -12.59
N HIS A 144 2.75 6.44 -12.04
CA HIS A 144 3.81 7.43 -12.18
C HIS A 144 4.57 7.18 -13.49
N GLU A 145 4.88 8.23 -14.26
CA GLU A 145 5.50 8.12 -15.61
C GLU A 145 6.86 7.41 -15.59
N ASP A 146 7.63 7.60 -14.52
CA ASP A 146 8.96 7.03 -14.31
C ASP A 146 8.94 5.79 -13.39
N SER A 147 7.77 5.19 -13.16
CA SER A 147 7.65 3.98 -12.35
C SER A 147 8.37 2.79 -12.99
N GLY A 148 8.87 1.87 -12.17
CA GLY A 148 9.43 0.61 -12.65
C GLY A 148 8.44 -0.17 -13.53
N LEU A 149 7.13 -0.05 -13.24
CA LEU A 149 6.04 -0.61 -14.03
C LEU A 149 6.03 -0.07 -15.48
N LEU A 150 6.23 1.23 -15.66
CA LEU A 150 6.26 1.86 -16.98
C LEU A 150 7.63 1.70 -17.66
N ALA A 151 8.72 1.71 -16.89
CA ALA A 151 10.08 1.51 -17.41
C ALA A 151 10.29 0.07 -17.93
N ALA A 152 9.60 -0.92 -17.38
CA ALA A 152 9.68 -2.32 -17.81
C ALA A 152 9.10 -2.58 -19.22
N ARG A 153 8.62 -1.58 -19.94
CA ARG A 153 8.12 -1.71 -21.33
C ARG A 153 9.12 -2.36 -22.31
N GLY A 154 10.41 -2.42 -21.96
CA GLY A 154 11.45 -3.01 -22.82
C GLY A 154 12.09 -4.28 -22.28
N ASP A 155 11.96 -4.58 -20.98
CA ASP A 155 12.59 -5.75 -20.36
C ASP A 155 11.68 -6.32 -19.25
N ALA A 156 10.70 -7.13 -19.66
CA ALA A 156 9.74 -7.77 -18.76
C ALA A 156 10.40 -8.67 -17.68
N ALA A 157 11.66 -9.04 -17.86
CA ALA A 157 12.40 -9.84 -16.89
C ALA A 157 12.90 -9.01 -15.69
N ALA A 158 13.00 -7.67 -15.83
CA ALA A 158 13.50 -6.80 -14.76
C ALA A 158 12.44 -6.45 -13.71
N TRP A 159 11.16 -6.59 -14.03
CA TRP A 159 10.03 -6.29 -13.14
C TRP A 159 8.87 -7.25 -13.43
N ALA A 160 8.87 -8.40 -12.79
CA ALA A 160 7.77 -9.37 -12.86
C ALA A 160 7.05 -9.36 -11.50
N PRO A 161 5.87 -8.74 -11.39
CA PRO A 161 5.16 -8.69 -10.14
C PRO A 161 4.69 -10.10 -9.75
N ALA A 162 5.26 -10.61 -8.67
CA ALA A 162 4.79 -11.86 -8.05
C ALA A 162 3.46 -11.65 -7.29
N THR A 163 3.09 -10.40 -7.04
CA THR A 163 1.93 -9.99 -6.24
C THR A 163 0.72 -9.79 -7.13
N VAL A 164 -0.45 -10.28 -6.71
CA VAL A 164 -1.73 -10.04 -7.38
C VAL A 164 -2.22 -8.63 -7.04
N LEU A 165 -2.66 -7.87 -8.05
CA LEU A 165 -3.17 -6.52 -7.91
C LEU A 165 -4.69 -6.46 -8.08
N LEU A 166 -5.40 -5.89 -7.11
CA LEU A 166 -6.78 -5.48 -7.24
C LEU A 166 -6.89 -3.97 -7.34
N LEU A 167 -7.47 -3.48 -8.41
CA LEU A 167 -7.78 -2.07 -8.63
C LEU A 167 -9.27 -1.82 -8.37
N SER A 168 -9.61 -0.64 -7.83
CA SER A 168 -11.00 -0.18 -7.70
C SER A 168 -11.08 1.29 -8.11
N HIS A 169 -12.06 1.67 -8.98
CA HIS A 169 -12.16 3.05 -9.46
C HIS A 169 -13.59 3.44 -9.84
N GLY A 170 -13.99 4.66 -9.46
CA GLY A 170 -15.24 5.27 -9.86
C GLY A 170 -15.20 5.74 -11.33
N GLN A 171 -16.21 5.36 -12.13
CA GLN A 171 -16.27 5.74 -13.55
C GLN A 171 -16.50 7.24 -13.79
N ALA A 172 -17.02 7.94 -12.78
CA ALA A 172 -17.26 9.39 -12.81
C ALA A 172 -16.31 10.15 -11.86
N ASP A 173 -15.12 9.60 -11.60
CA ASP A 173 -14.09 10.24 -10.75
C ASP A 173 -13.60 11.55 -11.38
N PRO A 174 -13.85 12.72 -10.72
CA PRO A 174 -13.46 14.02 -11.27
C PRO A 174 -12.01 14.41 -10.91
N ILE A 175 -11.34 13.65 -10.06
CA ILE A 175 -9.99 13.95 -9.53
C ILE A 175 -8.94 13.13 -10.26
N VAL A 176 -9.11 11.80 -10.26
CA VAL A 176 -8.27 10.87 -11.00
C VAL A 176 -9.16 10.16 -12.02
N ARG A 177 -8.86 10.35 -13.30
CA ARG A 177 -9.68 9.75 -14.37
C ARG A 177 -9.62 8.22 -14.28
N HIS A 178 -10.75 7.55 -14.51
CA HIS A 178 -10.89 6.10 -14.50
C HIS A 178 -9.86 5.39 -15.41
N GLU A 179 -9.52 6.03 -16.54
CA GLU A 179 -8.51 5.51 -17.49
C GLU A 179 -7.13 5.30 -16.86
N ALA A 180 -6.82 5.99 -15.75
CA ALA A 180 -5.57 5.78 -15.02
C ALA A 180 -5.49 4.35 -14.42
N SER A 181 -6.60 3.82 -13.90
CA SER A 181 -6.64 2.43 -13.43
C SER A 181 -6.67 1.43 -14.59
N GLU A 182 -7.31 1.74 -15.71
CA GLU A 182 -7.23 0.91 -16.92
C GLU A 182 -5.79 0.85 -17.45
N GLU A 183 -5.06 1.95 -17.36
CA GLU A 183 -3.64 2.01 -17.72
C GLU A 183 -2.78 1.16 -16.78
N LEU A 184 -2.99 1.28 -15.46
CA LEU A 184 -2.33 0.42 -14.46
C LEU A 184 -2.58 -1.07 -14.72
N LEU A 185 -3.86 -1.45 -14.94
CA LEU A 185 -4.27 -2.82 -15.27
C LEU A 185 -3.52 -3.36 -16.48
N ARG A 186 -3.51 -2.58 -17.56
CA ARG A 186 -2.84 -2.96 -18.82
C ARG A 186 -1.35 -3.16 -18.61
N HIS A 187 -0.67 -2.22 -17.97
CA HIS A 187 0.78 -2.31 -17.74
C HIS A 187 1.15 -3.46 -16.80
N TRP A 188 0.37 -3.67 -15.75
CA TRP A 188 0.58 -4.78 -14.83
C TRP A 188 0.51 -6.13 -15.53
N ARG A 189 -0.52 -6.32 -16.34
CA ARG A 189 -0.70 -7.54 -17.14
C ARG A 189 0.39 -7.71 -18.23
N GLN A 190 0.81 -6.61 -18.85
CA GLN A 190 1.92 -6.65 -19.83
C GLN A 190 3.26 -7.02 -19.18
N ALA A 191 3.45 -6.68 -17.91
CA ALA A 191 4.61 -7.09 -17.12
C ALA A 191 4.51 -8.55 -16.61
N GLY A 192 3.45 -9.30 -16.97
CA GLY A 192 3.23 -10.68 -16.57
C GLY A 192 2.53 -10.86 -15.22
N GLY A 193 2.08 -9.77 -14.59
CA GLY A 193 1.36 -9.82 -13.32
C GLY A 193 -0.12 -10.12 -13.48
N GLU A 194 -0.71 -10.72 -12.45
CA GLU A 194 -2.16 -10.92 -12.34
C GLU A 194 -2.81 -9.67 -11.76
N ALA A 195 -3.85 -9.14 -12.42
CA ALA A 195 -4.57 -7.97 -11.96
C ALA A 195 -6.04 -7.98 -12.39
N GLU A 196 -6.89 -7.35 -11.56
CA GLU A 196 -8.31 -7.12 -11.81
C GLU A 196 -8.67 -5.65 -11.53
N LEU A 197 -9.68 -5.12 -12.22
CA LEU A 197 -10.25 -3.78 -12.00
C LEU A 197 -11.73 -3.88 -11.69
N LEU A 198 -12.11 -3.40 -10.51
CA LEU A 198 -13.49 -3.21 -10.07
C LEU A 198 -13.92 -1.77 -10.40
N SER A 199 -14.67 -1.59 -11.47
CA SER A 199 -15.25 -0.29 -11.81
C SER A 199 -16.63 -0.15 -11.17
N PHE A 200 -16.93 1.03 -10.63
CA PHE A 200 -18.25 1.32 -10.05
C PHE A 200 -18.78 2.67 -10.53
N ASN A 201 -20.10 2.83 -10.47
CA ASN A 201 -20.74 4.10 -10.80
C ASN A 201 -20.61 5.05 -9.59
N GLY A 202 -19.60 5.92 -9.61
CA GLY A 202 -19.30 6.85 -8.53
C GLY A 202 -18.08 7.73 -8.83
N GLY A 203 -17.77 8.63 -7.90
CA GLY A 203 -16.67 9.59 -7.97
C GLY A 203 -15.40 9.10 -7.29
N HIS A 204 -14.60 10.05 -6.76
CA HIS A 204 -13.31 9.80 -6.09
C HIS A 204 -13.53 9.29 -4.66
N THR A 205 -13.80 8.01 -4.51
CA THR A 205 -14.11 7.36 -3.22
C THR A 205 -13.83 5.86 -3.27
N ILE A 206 -13.88 5.20 -2.12
CA ILE A 206 -14.04 3.75 -2.00
C ILE A 206 -15.52 3.49 -1.74
N ALA A 207 -16.25 3.04 -2.77
CA ALA A 207 -17.69 2.87 -2.69
C ALA A 207 -18.09 1.64 -1.85
N GLU A 208 -19.21 1.72 -1.14
CA GLU A 208 -19.75 0.57 -0.41
C GLU A 208 -19.99 -0.65 -1.30
N SER A 209 -20.33 -0.46 -2.57
CA SER A 209 -20.58 -1.53 -3.53
C SER A 209 -19.36 -2.41 -3.82
N VAL A 210 -18.14 -1.92 -3.62
CA VAL A 210 -16.91 -2.68 -3.84
C VAL A 210 -16.35 -3.30 -2.56
N LEU A 211 -16.84 -2.93 -1.38
CA LEU A 211 -16.33 -3.42 -0.10
C LEU A 211 -16.37 -4.95 0.03
N PRO A 212 -17.43 -5.66 -0.40
CA PRO A 212 -17.44 -7.13 -0.36
C PRO A 212 -16.28 -7.75 -1.14
N ALA A 213 -16.03 -7.28 -2.37
CA ALA A 213 -14.94 -7.80 -3.21
C ALA A 213 -13.55 -7.44 -2.65
N LEU A 214 -13.38 -6.24 -2.08
CA LEU A 214 -12.13 -5.86 -1.39
C LEU A 214 -11.88 -6.74 -0.18
N ARG A 215 -12.91 -7.02 0.64
CA ARG A 215 -12.84 -7.89 1.81
C ARG A 215 -12.48 -9.32 1.42
N ASP A 216 -13.16 -9.86 0.40
CA ASP A 216 -12.89 -11.21 -0.10
C ASP A 216 -11.44 -11.33 -0.61
N PHE A 217 -10.97 -10.34 -1.36
CA PHE A 217 -9.59 -10.31 -1.83
C PHE A 217 -8.60 -10.28 -0.68
N VAL A 218 -8.75 -9.33 0.27
CA VAL A 218 -7.87 -9.21 1.45
C VAL A 218 -7.88 -10.50 2.26
N GLY A 219 -9.06 -11.05 2.55
CA GLY A 219 -9.22 -12.29 3.30
C GLY A 219 -8.54 -13.49 2.62
N GLN A 220 -8.71 -13.67 1.32
CA GLN A 220 -8.06 -14.74 0.55
C GLN A 220 -6.53 -14.62 0.56
N ARG A 221 -6.00 -13.39 0.38
CA ARG A 221 -4.55 -13.14 0.37
C ARG A 221 -3.92 -13.33 1.75
N LEU A 222 -4.65 -13.05 2.82
CA LEU A 222 -4.18 -13.26 4.20
C LEU A 222 -4.42 -14.68 4.71
N ALA A 223 -5.26 -15.51 4.07
CA ALA A 223 -5.49 -16.89 4.46
C ALA A 223 -4.38 -17.86 4.02
N GLY A 224 -3.66 -17.54 2.92
CA GLY A 224 -2.50 -18.30 2.43
C GLY A 224 -1.27 -17.97 3.24
#